data_0db69b7ddf99e4e5be76e4f42d31cf12
#
_entry.id   0db69b7ddf99e4e5be76e4f42d31cf12
#
_cell.length_a   1.000
_cell.length_b   1.000
_cell.length_c   1.000
_cell.angle_alpha   90.00
_cell.angle_beta   90.00
_cell.angle_gamma   90.00
#
_symmetry.space_group_name_H-M   'P 1'
#
loop_
_entity.id
_entity.type
_entity.pdbx_description
1 polymer ?
#
loop_
_entity_poly.entity_id
_entity_poly.type
_entity_poly.pdbx_seq_one_letter_code
_entity_poly.pdbx_strand_id
1 'polypeptide(L)'
;LGTLQSTLTDFKYLRKIWKDNTEEERLLGVSLTGIMDHSVLSKTVDSRVWLEEMREVAIETNKTIANTLGIPQSTAITCVKPSGTVSQLVDAASGIHARHNDYYIRTVRGDNKDPLTQFLIGEGIYNEPDMMKPDSVTVFSFPMQSPDRAVLRGDITAIEQLELWKVYALHWCEHKPSVTISVREEEWMDVGAWVYENFDIASGVSFLPHSNHTYQQAPYQDIEYEEYLEWNMRYGRTNIDWTKMTEFEKEDNTTGSRELACTAGVCEVVDLSAG
;
A
#
# COMPACT_ATOMS: atom_id res chain seq x y z
N LEU A 1 -6.60 -19.20 -2.80
CA LEU A 1 -7.35 -18.52 -1.73
C LEU A 1 -8.32 -17.49 -2.28
N GLY A 2 -7.92 -16.61 -3.21
CA GLY A 2 -8.79 -15.61 -3.81
C GLY A 2 -10.05 -16.21 -4.43
N THR A 3 -9.92 -17.29 -5.21
CA THR A 3 -11.06 -17.97 -5.81
C THR A 3 -12.04 -18.49 -4.76
N LEU A 4 -11.53 -19.06 -3.66
CA LEU A 4 -12.36 -19.48 -2.53
C LEU A 4 -13.05 -18.28 -1.87
N GLN A 5 -12.31 -17.18 -1.65
CA GLN A 5 -12.87 -15.96 -1.06
C GLN A 5 -13.99 -15.35 -1.93
N SER A 6 -13.93 -15.49 -3.25
CA SER A 6 -14.97 -14.99 -4.16
C SER A 6 -16.33 -15.68 -3.99
N THR A 7 -16.40 -16.78 -3.23
CA THR A 7 -17.68 -17.45 -2.89
C THR A 7 -18.42 -16.76 -1.75
N LEU A 8 -17.77 -15.84 -1.01
CA LEU A 8 -18.35 -15.13 0.13
C LEU A 8 -19.22 -13.96 -0.38
N THR A 9 -20.42 -14.27 -0.84
CA THR A 9 -21.36 -13.31 -1.47
C THR A 9 -22.65 -13.11 -0.66
N ASP A 10 -22.64 -13.39 0.63
CA ASP A 10 -23.77 -13.10 1.54
C ASP A 10 -23.77 -11.60 1.95
N PHE A 11 -24.18 -10.75 1.03
CA PHE A 11 -24.23 -9.30 1.23
C PHE A 11 -25.53 -8.87 1.91
N LYS A 12 -25.51 -8.74 3.24
CA LYS A 12 -26.71 -8.42 4.05
C LYS A 12 -27.27 -7.01 3.81
N TYR A 13 -26.41 -6.05 3.44
CA TYR A 13 -26.77 -4.62 3.36
C TYR A 13 -26.70 -4.03 1.95
N LEU A 14 -26.32 -4.82 0.95
CA LEU A 14 -26.21 -4.37 -0.43
C LEU A 14 -27.46 -4.77 -1.24
N ARG A 15 -27.77 -3.99 -2.27
CA ARG A 15 -28.84 -4.32 -3.21
C ARG A 15 -28.48 -5.61 -3.97
N LYS A 16 -29.50 -6.35 -4.37
CA LYS A 16 -29.36 -7.62 -5.08
C LYS A 16 -28.43 -7.53 -6.31
N ILE A 17 -28.48 -6.43 -7.05
CA ILE A 17 -27.63 -6.22 -8.24
C ILE A 17 -26.14 -6.32 -7.95
N TRP A 18 -25.69 -5.91 -6.75
CA TRP A 18 -24.29 -6.06 -6.35
C TRP A 18 -23.89 -7.52 -6.19
N LYS A 19 -24.80 -8.32 -5.61
CA LYS A 19 -24.58 -9.76 -5.48
C LYS A 19 -24.53 -10.43 -6.86
N ASP A 20 -25.52 -10.15 -7.70
CA ASP A 20 -25.64 -10.74 -9.03
C ASP A 20 -24.37 -10.45 -9.86
N ASN A 21 -23.92 -9.18 -9.92
CA ASN A 21 -22.68 -8.81 -10.63
C ASN A 21 -21.43 -9.47 -10.02
N THR A 22 -21.32 -9.52 -8.69
CA THR A 22 -20.18 -10.17 -8.03
C THR A 22 -20.13 -11.66 -8.33
N GLU A 23 -21.27 -12.33 -8.35
CA GLU A 23 -21.36 -13.77 -8.64
C GLU A 23 -21.12 -14.08 -10.11
N GLU A 24 -21.47 -13.19 -11.02
CA GLU A 24 -21.18 -13.31 -12.45
C GLU A 24 -19.70 -13.09 -12.76
N GLU A 25 -19.11 -12.00 -12.25
CA GLU A 25 -17.76 -11.58 -12.60
C GLU A 25 -16.67 -12.23 -11.76
N ARG A 26 -16.94 -12.54 -10.48
CA ARG A 26 -15.99 -13.16 -9.55
C ARG A 26 -14.62 -12.46 -9.53
N LEU A 27 -14.59 -11.12 -9.61
CA LEU A 27 -13.35 -10.35 -9.68
C LEU A 27 -12.41 -10.65 -8.51
N LEU A 28 -11.14 -10.87 -8.83
CA LEU A 28 -10.07 -11.06 -7.85
C LEU A 28 -9.04 -9.94 -7.93
N GLY A 29 -8.25 -9.80 -6.88
CA GLY A 29 -7.15 -8.86 -6.79
C GLY A 29 -5.88 -9.54 -6.29
N VAL A 30 -5.34 -10.48 -7.08
CA VAL A 30 -4.02 -11.07 -6.79
C VAL A 30 -2.96 -10.03 -7.11
N SER A 31 -2.49 -9.34 -6.06
CA SER A 31 -1.59 -8.20 -6.17
C SER A 31 -0.15 -8.57 -5.80
N LEU A 32 0.81 -8.00 -6.52
CA LEU A 32 2.22 -8.07 -6.18
C LEU A 32 2.61 -6.87 -5.30
N THR A 33 3.46 -7.12 -4.31
CA THR A 33 4.12 -6.09 -3.49
C THR A 33 5.60 -6.44 -3.31
N GLY A 34 6.44 -5.50 -2.89
CA GLY A 34 7.89 -5.72 -2.82
C GLY A 34 8.59 -5.74 -4.19
N ILE A 35 7.95 -5.22 -5.22
CA ILE A 35 8.50 -5.19 -6.58
C ILE A 35 9.86 -4.49 -6.60
N MET A 36 9.94 -3.34 -5.94
CA MET A 36 11.16 -2.51 -5.91
C MET A 36 12.25 -3.05 -4.99
N ASP A 37 11.94 -4.04 -4.16
CA ASP A 37 12.92 -4.76 -3.34
C ASP A 37 13.54 -5.96 -4.08
N HIS A 38 12.99 -6.34 -5.23
CA HIS A 38 13.38 -7.57 -5.95
C HIS A 38 14.22 -7.28 -7.18
N SER A 39 15.37 -7.94 -7.28
CA SER A 39 16.39 -7.66 -8.32
C SER A 39 15.95 -7.89 -9.76
N VAL A 40 14.97 -8.78 -10.00
CA VAL A 40 14.40 -9.07 -11.33
C VAL A 40 13.13 -8.24 -11.56
N LEU A 41 12.19 -8.26 -10.61
CA LEU A 41 10.88 -7.64 -10.78
C LEU A 41 10.94 -6.10 -10.87
N SER A 42 11.99 -5.48 -10.33
CA SER A 42 12.26 -4.04 -10.48
C SER A 42 12.85 -3.64 -11.85
N LYS A 43 13.08 -4.59 -12.76
CA LYS A 43 13.68 -4.34 -14.08
C LYS A 43 12.67 -4.51 -15.20
N THR A 44 12.64 -3.58 -16.12
CA THR A 44 11.68 -3.57 -17.25
C THR A 44 11.87 -4.73 -18.23
N VAL A 45 13.09 -5.19 -18.44
CA VAL A 45 13.40 -6.25 -19.42
C VAL A 45 13.26 -7.63 -18.78
N ASP A 46 13.88 -7.84 -17.64
CA ASP A 46 14.00 -9.16 -17.01
C ASP A 46 12.67 -9.66 -16.41
N SER A 47 11.80 -8.73 -16.02
CA SER A 47 10.53 -9.06 -15.37
C SER A 47 9.46 -9.63 -16.28
N ARG A 48 9.49 -9.34 -17.59
CA ARG A 48 8.40 -9.67 -18.53
C ARG A 48 8.06 -11.16 -18.52
N VAL A 49 9.03 -12.01 -18.74
CA VAL A 49 8.83 -13.47 -18.79
C VAL A 49 8.26 -13.99 -17.48
N TRP A 50 8.80 -13.53 -16.36
CA TRP A 50 8.31 -13.93 -15.04
C TRP A 50 6.87 -13.48 -14.79
N LEU A 51 6.54 -12.26 -15.21
CA LEU A 51 5.19 -11.71 -15.05
C LEU A 51 4.16 -12.47 -15.88
N GLU A 52 4.48 -12.81 -17.14
CA GLU A 52 3.62 -13.60 -18.00
C GLU A 52 3.42 -15.00 -17.45
N GLU A 53 4.47 -15.71 -17.06
CA GLU A 53 4.39 -17.05 -16.46
C GLU A 53 3.56 -17.03 -15.17
N MET A 54 3.80 -16.08 -14.26
CA MET A 54 3.04 -15.95 -13.03
C MET A 54 1.55 -15.65 -13.30
N ARG A 55 1.27 -14.80 -14.30
CA ARG A 55 -0.10 -14.50 -14.73
C ARG A 55 -0.81 -15.72 -15.24
N GLU A 56 -0.20 -16.50 -16.11
CA GLU A 56 -0.76 -17.75 -16.63
C GLU A 56 -1.06 -18.74 -15.50
N VAL A 57 -0.13 -18.92 -14.56
CA VAL A 57 -0.35 -19.78 -13.39
C VAL A 57 -1.52 -19.28 -12.54
N ALA A 58 -1.67 -17.98 -12.35
CA ALA A 58 -2.78 -17.40 -11.58
C ALA A 58 -4.12 -17.66 -12.26
N ILE A 59 -4.20 -17.50 -13.59
CA ILE A 59 -5.41 -17.73 -14.40
C ILE A 59 -5.79 -19.23 -14.38
N GLU A 60 -4.85 -20.13 -14.64
CA GLU A 60 -5.13 -21.56 -14.67
C GLU A 60 -5.50 -22.10 -13.28
N THR A 61 -4.89 -21.57 -12.23
CA THR A 61 -5.27 -21.90 -10.84
C THR A 61 -6.70 -21.47 -10.55
N ASN A 62 -7.08 -20.24 -10.93
CA ASN A 62 -8.47 -19.78 -10.77
C ASN A 62 -9.45 -20.69 -11.52
N LYS A 63 -9.17 -21.01 -12.77
CA LYS A 63 -9.99 -21.89 -13.61
C LYS A 63 -10.18 -23.27 -12.97
N THR A 64 -9.10 -23.88 -12.51
CA THR A 64 -9.13 -25.21 -11.88
C THR A 64 -9.97 -25.19 -10.59
N ILE A 65 -9.75 -24.21 -9.72
CA ILE A 65 -10.48 -24.11 -8.46
C ILE A 65 -11.95 -23.71 -8.68
N ALA A 66 -12.23 -22.79 -9.61
CA ALA A 66 -13.60 -22.40 -9.96
C ALA A 66 -14.42 -23.62 -10.48
N ASN A 67 -13.82 -24.44 -11.33
CA ASN A 67 -14.43 -25.68 -11.80
C ASN A 67 -14.72 -26.68 -10.64
N THR A 68 -13.77 -26.81 -9.70
CA THR A 68 -13.95 -27.65 -8.52
C THR A 68 -15.08 -27.15 -7.62
N LEU A 69 -15.23 -25.83 -7.49
CA LEU A 69 -16.28 -25.21 -6.69
C LEU A 69 -17.62 -25.07 -7.41
N GLY A 70 -17.68 -25.35 -8.71
CA GLY A 70 -18.89 -25.22 -9.53
C GLY A 70 -19.34 -23.75 -9.71
N ILE A 71 -18.39 -22.81 -9.76
CA ILE A 71 -18.64 -21.37 -9.92
C ILE A 71 -18.05 -20.87 -11.25
N PRO A 72 -18.49 -19.71 -11.78
CA PRO A 72 -17.83 -19.05 -12.91
C PRO A 72 -16.36 -18.75 -12.62
N GLN A 73 -15.53 -18.80 -13.65
CA GLN A 73 -14.15 -18.28 -13.58
C GLN A 73 -14.17 -16.77 -13.40
N SER A 74 -13.19 -16.25 -12.70
CA SER A 74 -13.02 -14.81 -12.54
C SER A 74 -12.71 -14.14 -13.87
N THR A 75 -13.39 -13.05 -14.18
CA THR A 75 -13.18 -12.27 -15.42
C THR A 75 -11.88 -11.46 -15.40
N ALA A 76 -11.37 -11.13 -14.21
CA ALA A 76 -10.05 -10.55 -14.01
C ALA A 76 -9.50 -10.96 -12.65
N ILE A 77 -8.20 -11.25 -12.59
CA ILE A 77 -7.54 -11.88 -11.44
C ILE A 77 -6.38 -11.05 -10.93
N THR A 78 -5.47 -10.64 -11.81
CA THR A 78 -4.17 -10.08 -11.45
C THR A 78 -4.19 -8.55 -11.44
N CYS A 79 -3.48 -7.96 -10.48
CA CYS A 79 -3.39 -6.50 -10.35
C CYS A 79 -2.09 -6.08 -9.65
N VAL A 80 -1.82 -4.77 -9.62
CA VAL A 80 -0.92 -4.15 -8.67
C VAL A 80 -1.65 -3.01 -7.99
N LYS A 81 -1.78 -3.09 -6.68
CA LYS A 81 -2.40 -2.06 -5.85
C LYS A 81 -1.34 -1.29 -5.07
N PRO A 82 -1.52 0.02 -4.84
CA PRO A 82 -0.77 0.71 -3.80
C PRO A 82 -1.13 0.04 -2.46
N SER A 83 -0.12 -0.38 -1.73
CA SER A 83 -0.32 -1.12 -0.49
C SER A 83 0.18 -0.30 0.70
N GLY A 84 -0.72 0.45 1.34
CA GLY A 84 -0.37 1.28 2.49
C GLY A 84 -0.18 0.50 3.80
N THR A 85 -0.77 -0.69 3.92
CA THR A 85 -0.78 -1.49 5.14
C THR A 85 -0.20 -2.89 4.94
N VAL A 86 -0.68 -3.64 3.95
CA VAL A 86 -0.22 -5.03 3.71
C VAL A 86 1.28 -5.10 3.43
N SER A 87 1.83 -4.17 2.64
CA SER A 87 3.27 -4.09 2.40
C SER A 87 4.06 -3.86 3.68
N GLN A 88 3.55 -3.06 4.61
CA GLN A 88 4.20 -2.81 5.90
C GLN A 88 4.18 -4.04 6.80
N LEU A 89 3.09 -4.81 6.77
CA LEU A 89 2.98 -6.06 7.54
C LEU A 89 4.06 -7.08 7.17
N VAL A 90 4.49 -7.07 5.92
CA VAL A 90 5.51 -8.00 5.39
C VAL A 90 6.84 -7.30 5.09
N ASP A 91 7.02 -6.07 5.55
CA ASP A 91 8.18 -5.22 5.30
C ASP A 91 8.64 -5.21 3.84
N ALA A 92 7.71 -4.90 2.94
CA ALA A 92 7.95 -4.85 1.51
C ALA A 92 7.63 -3.46 0.93
N ALA A 93 8.29 -3.10 -0.16
CA ALA A 93 7.96 -1.91 -0.94
C ALA A 93 6.53 -1.98 -1.46
N SER A 94 5.81 -0.87 -1.46
CA SER A 94 4.38 -0.79 -1.81
C SER A 94 4.16 -0.86 -3.32
N GLY A 95 3.67 -1.98 -3.84
CA GLY A 95 3.36 -2.12 -5.27
C GLY A 95 4.55 -1.74 -6.16
N ILE A 96 4.35 -0.80 -7.09
CA ILE A 96 5.40 -0.29 -8.01
C ILE A 96 6.07 0.99 -7.44
N HIS A 97 6.00 1.22 -6.13
CA HIS A 97 6.64 2.38 -5.51
C HIS A 97 8.02 2.01 -4.98
N ALA A 98 9.00 2.87 -5.24
CA ALA A 98 10.34 2.76 -4.68
C ALA A 98 10.32 2.95 -3.15
N ARG A 99 11.32 2.44 -2.46
CA ARG A 99 11.54 2.74 -1.05
C ARG A 99 11.86 4.23 -0.87
N HIS A 100 11.53 4.74 0.31
CA HIS A 100 11.67 6.18 0.56
C HIS A 100 13.14 6.62 0.56
N ASN A 101 13.97 5.96 1.36
CA ASN A 101 15.41 6.16 1.48
C ASN A 101 16.04 4.88 2.07
N ASP A 102 17.37 4.81 2.18
CA ASP A 102 18.07 3.72 2.89
C ASP A 102 17.65 3.66 4.36
N TYR A 103 17.63 4.82 5.03
CA TYR A 103 17.19 4.98 6.41
C TYR A 103 16.18 6.11 6.49
N TYR A 104 15.10 5.87 7.21
CA TYR A 104 14.04 6.87 7.36
C TYR A 104 13.22 6.62 8.63
N ILE A 105 12.58 7.67 9.12
CA ILE A 105 11.52 7.55 10.13
C ILE A 105 10.19 7.43 9.41
N ARG A 106 9.43 6.41 9.75
CA ARG A 106 8.03 6.27 9.36
C ARG A 106 7.13 6.67 10.51
N THR A 107 6.21 7.60 10.27
CA THR A 107 5.19 7.98 11.25
C THR A 107 3.86 7.29 10.96
N VAL A 108 3.18 6.89 12.03
CA VAL A 108 1.84 6.29 11.99
C VAL A 108 0.96 7.03 12.99
N ARG A 109 -0.24 7.39 12.57
CA ARG A 109 -1.22 8.06 13.43
C ARG A 109 -2.20 7.05 14.01
N GLY A 110 -2.47 7.14 15.29
CA GLY A 110 -3.48 6.36 16.00
C GLY A 110 -4.47 7.28 16.72
N ASP A 111 -5.75 6.92 16.69
CA ASP A 111 -6.76 7.60 17.50
C ASP A 111 -6.49 7.31 18.99
N ASN A 112 -6.54 8.33 19.84
CA ASN A 112 -6.29 8.20 21.28
C ASN A 112 -7.29 7.27 21.99
N LYS A 113 -8.44 7.01 21.40
CA LYS A 113 -9.45 6.08 21.92
C LYS A 113 -9.22 4.63 21.47
N ASP A 114 -8.36 4.43 20.47
CA ASP A 114 -8.05 3.09 19.98
C ASP A 114 -7.28 2.30 21.03
N PRO A 115 -7.74 1.11 21.42
CA PRO A 115 -7.03 0.23 22.34
C PRO A 115 -5.58 -0.03 21.94
N LEU A 116 -5.30 -0.19 20.64
CA LEU A 116 -3.94 -0.36 20.13
C LEU A 116 -3.06 0.86 20.41
N THR A 117 -3.60 2.07 20.25
CA THR A 117 -2.87 3.31 20.57
C THR A 117 -2.48 3.36 22.02
N GLN A 118 -3.42 3.07 22.92
CA GLN A 118 -3.17 3.07 24.37
C GLN A 118 -2.17 1.96 24.78
N PHE A 119 -2.28 0.80 24.17
CA PHE A 119 -1.34 -0.30 24.38
C PHE A 119 0.09 0.07 23.96
N LEU A 120 0.28 0.63 22.76
CA LEU A 120 1.59 1.05 22.25
C LEU A 120 2.23 2.16 23.11
N ILE A 121 1.43 3.10 23.61
CA ILE A 121 1.87 4.11 24.58
C ILE A 121 2.33 3.43 25.88
N GLY A 122 1.54 2.49 26.38
CA GLY A 122 1.85 1.72 27.61
C GLY A 122 3.11 0.87 27.48
N GLU A 123 3.37 0.29 26.33
CA GLU A 123 4.60 -0.44 26.02
C GLU A 123 5.80 0.50 25.77
N GLY A 124 5.58 1.82 25.75
CA GLY A 124 6.62 2.84 25.64
C GLY A 124 7.22 2.98 24.24
N ILE A 125 6.45 2.71 23.20
CA ILE A 125 6.78 3.07 21.83
C ILE A 125 6.88 4.59 21.74
N TYR A 126 7.89 5.11 21.03
CA TYR A 126 8.06 6.55 20.87
C TYR A 126 6.83 7.17 20.20
N ASN A 127 6.29 8.17 20.85
CA ASN A 127 5.08 8.84 20.39
C ASN A 127 5.05 10.30 20.82
N GLU A 128 4.27 11.09 20.11
CA GLU A 128 4.00 12.49 20.40
C GLU A 128 2.56 12.85 19.97
N PRO A 129 1.96 13.91 20.53
CA PRO A 129 0.66 14.39 20.07
C PRO A 129 0.72 14.86 18.60
N ASP A 130 -0.34 14.59 17.83
CA ASP A 130 -0.46 15.11 16.46
C ASP A 130 -0.56 16.64 16.46
N MET A 131 0.15 17.30 15.58
CA MET A 131 0.19 18.77 15.51
C MET A 131 -1.18 19.39 15.22
N MET A 132 -2.02 18.74 14.44
CA MET A 132 -3.32 19.30 14.03
C MET A 132 -4.45 18.87 14.95
N LYS A 133 -4.32 17.72 15.60
CA LYS A 133 -5.35 17.11 16.48
C LYS A 133 -4.72 16.53 17.75
N PRO A 134 -4.03 17.34 18.58
CA PRO A 134 -3.24 16.85 19.71
C PRO A 134 -4.06 16.12 20.77
N ASP A 135 -5.34 16.49 20.92
CA ASP A 135 -6.22 15.91 21.95
C ASP A 135 -6.81 14.54 21.55
N SER A 136 -6.76 14.20 20.25
CA SER A 136 -7.45 13.00 19.74
C SER A 136 -6.55 12.05 18.96
N VAL A 137 -5.36 12.46 18.56
CA VAL A 137 -4.46 11.67 17.73
C VAL A 137 -3.06 11.65 18.30
N THR A 138 -2.48 10.48 18.36
CA THR A 138 -1.07 10.23 18.71
C THR A 138 -0.31 9.82 17.46
N VAL A 139 0.90 10.37 17.28
CA VAL A 139 1.83 10.03 16.21
C VAL A 139 2.93 9.15 16.77
N PHE A 140 3.04 7.93 16.24
CA PHE A 140 4.14 7.01 16.52
C PHE A 140 5.22 7.13 15.46
N SER A 141 6.48 7.05 15.85
CA SER A 141 7.63 7.12 14.94
C SER A 141 8.46 5.83 15.02
N PHE A 142 8.73 5.23 13.87
CA PHE A 142 9.47 4.00 13.74
C PHE A 142 10.69 4.20 12.85
N PRO A 143 11.91 3.91 13.32
CA PRO A 143 13.09 3.89 12.47
C PRO A 143 13.03 2.70 11.53
N MET A 144 13.18 2.94 10.24
CA MET A 144 13.11 1.95 9.18
C MET A 144 14.42 1.91 8.41
N GLN A 145 14.78 0.71 7.94
CA GLN A 145 15.89 0.47 7.02
C GLN A 145 15.35 -0.25 5.79
N SER A 146 15.70 0.24 4.61
CA SER A 146 15.40 -0.46 3.36
C SER A 146 16.25 -1.71 3.19
N PRO A 147 15.75 -2.78 2.54
CA PRO A 147 16.58 -3.93 2.20
C PRO A 147 17.74 -3.54 1.29
N ASP A 148 18.85 -4.28 1.40
CA ASP A 148 19.98 -4.13 0.49
C ASP A 148 19.52 -4.26 -0.97
N ARG A 149 19.97 -3.33 -1.83
CA ARG A 149 19.64 -3.28 -3.27
C ARG A 149 18.17 -2.96 -3.61
N ALA A 150 17.36 -2.54 -2.65
CA ALA A 150 16.06 -1.97 -2.96
C ALA A 150 16.22 -0.73 -3.85
N VAL A 151 15.27 -0.50 -4.74
CA VAL A 151 15.23 0.73 -5.53
C VAL A 151 14.67 1.85 -4.66
N LEU A 152 15.44 2.92 -4.48
CA LEU A 152 15.04 4.09 -3.73
C LEU A 152 14.41 5.14 -4.65
N ARG A 153 13.60 6.02 -4.10
CA ARG A 153 12.96 7.11 -4.87
C ARG A 153 13.94 8.08 -5.52
N GLY A 154 15.16 8.18 -4.95
CA GLY A 154 16.25 8.98 -5.51
C GLY A 154 16.95 8.35 -6.70
N ASP A 155 16.89 7.03 -6.84
CA ASP A 155 17.62 6.23 -7.83
C ASP A 155 16.87 6.00 -9.13
N ILE A 156 15.57 6.29 -9.15
CA ILE A 156 14.70 6.07 -10.30
C ILE A 156 14.15 7.40 -10.84
N THR A 157 14.17 7.56 -12.13
CA THR A 157 13.52 8.69 -12.81
C THR A 157 12.02 8.45 -12.98
N ALA A 158 11.26 9.53 -13.22
CA ALA A 158 9.83 9.43 -13.49
C ALA A 158 9.55 8.56 -14.73
N ILE A 159 10.36 8.67 -15.79
CA ILE A 159 10.24 7.87 -17.03
C ILE A 159 10.53 6.40 -16.76
N GLU A 160 11.59 6.07 -16.03
CA GLU A 160 11.90 4.67 -15.70
C GLU A 160 10.77 4.03 -14.88
N GLN A 161 10.16 4.76 -13.95
CA GLN A 161 9.03 4.27 -13.17
C GLN A 161 7.77 4.09 -14.05
N LEU A 162 7.52 4.99 -15.00
CA LEU A 162 6.45 4.87 -15.99
C LEU A 162 6.64 3.67 -16.91
N GLU A 163 7.86 3.44 -17.40
CA GLU A 163 8.18 2.27 -18.22
C GLU A 163 8.00 0.96 -17.44
N LEU A 164 8.40 0.94 -16.18
CA LEU A 164 8.15 -0.22 -15.31
C LEU A 164 6.64 -0.42 -15.08
N TRP A 165 5.88 0.63 -14.81
CA TRP A 165 4.42 0.58 -14.72
C TRP A 165 3.80 -0.01 -15.99
N LYS A 166 4.26 0.42 -17.18
CA LYS A 166 3.81 -0.08 -18.48
C LYS A 166 4.05 -1.58 -18.63
N VAL A 167 5.21 -2.08 -18.19
CA VAL A 167 5.51 -3.53 -18.19
C VAL A 167 4.50 -4.29 -17.34
N TYR A 168 4.21 -3.81 -16.14
CA TYR A 168 3.21 -4.45 -15.27
C TYR A 168 1.79 -4.36 -15.83
N ALA A 169 1.44 -3.24 -16.44
CA ALA A 169 0.13 -3.05 -17.06
C ALA A 169 -0.12 -4.04 -18.21
N LEU A 170 0.92 -4.35 -19.00
CA LEU A 170 0.80 -5.20 -20.19
C LEU A 170 1.01 -6.70 -19.89
N HIS A 171 1.91 -7.04 -18.99
CA HIS A 171 2.37 -8.43 -18.81
C HIS A 171 1.84 -9.12 -17.55
N TRP A 172 1.41 -8.37 -16.53
CA TRP A 172 0.85 -8.93 -15.30
C TRP A 172 -0.62 -8.61 -15.12
N CYS A 173 -1.00 -7.33 -15.19
CA CYS A 173 -2.29 -6.87 -14.72
C CYS A 173 -3.43 -7.14 -15.69
N GLU A 174 -4.50 -7.77 -15.20
CA GLU A 174 -5.81 -7.79 -15.86
C GLU A 174 -6.68 -6.63 -15.39
N HIS A 175 -6.45 -6.12 -14.16
CA HIS A 175 -6.96 -4.84 -13.70
C HIS A 175 -5.92 -3.75 -13.92
N LYS A 176 -6.37 -2.50 -13.99
CA LYS A 176 -5.48 -1.34 -14.11
C LYS A 176 -4.56 -1.22 -12.91
N PRO A 177 -3.22 -1.26 -13.09
CA PRO A 177 -2.29 -1.00 -12.00
C PRO A 177 -2.33 0.47 -11.60
N SER A 178 -2.13 0.73 -10.32
CA SER A 178 -2.15 2.08 -9.77
C SER A 178 -0.79 2.46 -9.20
N VAL A 179 -0.31 3.66 -9.54
CA VAL A 179 0.98 4.18 -9.07
C VAL A 179 0.93 5.69 -8.93
N THR A 180 1.70 6.22 -8.00
CA THR A 180 2.03 7.65 -7.90
C THR A 180 3.48 7.84 -8.30
N ILE A 181 3.72 8.65 -9.33
CA ILE A 181 5.04 8.98 -9.86
C ILE A 181 5.52 10.28 -9.22
N SER A 182 6.70 10.25 -8.65
CA SER A 182 7.37 11.48 -8.20
C SER A 182 8.14 12.09 -9.36
N VAL A 183 7.83 13.33 -9.73
CA VAL A 183 8.37 14.00 -10.91
C VAL A 183 9.25 15.17 -10.46
N ARG A 184 10.52 15.16 -10.86
CA ARG A 184 11.43 16.30 -10.66
C ARG A 184 11.06 17.44 -11.59
N GLU A 185 11.47 18.67 -11.26
CA GLU A 185 11.06 19.85 -12.02
C GLU A 185 11.46 19.77 -13.50
N GLU A 186 12.64 19.24 -13.78
CA GLU A 186 13.15 19.03 -15.13
C GLU A 186 12.49 17.92 -15.93
N GLU A 187 11.80 16.97 -15.28
CA GLU A 187 11.19 15.79 -15.92
C GLU A 187 9.77 16.04 -16.45
N TRP A 188 9.11 17.14 -16.07
CA TRP A 188 7.69 17.35 -16.38
C TRP A 188 7.36 17.34 -17.89
N MET A 189 8.25 17.86 -18.73
CA MET A 189 8.03 17.89 -20.18
C MET A 189 8.12 16.48 -20.76
N ASP A 190 9.09 15.69 -20.32
CA ASP A 190 9.28 14.30 -20.78
C ASP A 190 8.13 13.41 -20.31
N VAL A 191 7.68 13.58 -19.06
CA VAL A 191 6.50 12.92 -18.51
C VAL A 191 5.25 13.26 -19.32
N GLY A 192 5.06 14.53 -19.67
CA GLY A 192 3.95 14.97 -20.51
C GLY A 192 3.97 14.34 -21.91
N ALA A 193 5.14 14.28 -22.54
CA ALA A 193 5.34 13.63 -23.83
C ALA A 193 5.06 12.12 -23.74
N TRP A 194 5.59 11.45 -22.70
CA TRP A 194 5.37 10.03 -22.48
C TRP A 194 3.88 9.70 -22.32
N VAL A 195 3.16 10.48 -21.51
CA VAL A 195 1.71 10.28 -21.30
C VAL A 195 0.94 10.46 -22.60
N TYR A 196 1.31 11.46 -23.41
CA TYR A 196 0.68 11.69 -24.71
C TYR A 196 0.90 10.51 -25.66
N GLU A 197 2.13 10.02 -25.76
CA GLU A 197 2.49 8.89 -26.63
C GLU A 197 1.86 7.56 -26.19
N ASN A 198 1.61 7.40 -24.89
CA ASN A 198 1.06 6.19 -24.30
C ASN A 198 -0.39 6.37 -23.80
N PHE A 199 -1.11 7.37 -24.30
CA PHE A 199 -2.42 7.76 -23.79
C PHE A 199 -3.45 6.63 -23.80
N ASP A 200 -3.42 5.75 -24.80
CA ASP A 200 -4.35 4.63 -24.94
C ASP A 200 -4.21 3.58 -23.84
N ILE A 201 -3.04 3.49 -23.22
CA ILE A 201 -2.76 2.52 -22.14
C ILE A 201 -2.62 3.21 -20.78
N ALA A 202 -2.25 4.48 -20.74
CA ALA A 202 -2.03 5.23 -19.50
C ALA A 202 -3.31 5.31 -18.67
N SER A 203 -3.29 4.68 -17.51
CA SER A 203 -4.43 4.65 -16.59
C SER A 203 -3.96 4.34 -15.16
N GLY A 204 -4.67 4.86 -14.17
CA GLY A 204 -4.32 4.62 -12.76
C GLY A 204 -2.97 5.23 -12.36
N VAL A 205 -2.49 6.24 -13.07
CA VAL A 205 -1.25 6.96 -12.78
C VAL A 205 -1.58 8.33 -12.22
N SER A 206 -0.96 8.71 -11.13
CA SER A 206 -0.97 10.06 -10.57
C SER A 206 0.45 10.61 -10.46
N PHE A 207 0.57 11.93 -10.51
CA PHE A 207 1.86 12.61 -10.51
C PHE A 207 1.95 13.55 -9.32
N LEU A 208 3.07 13.52 -8.62
CA LEU A 208 3.39 14.45 -7.56
C LEU A 208 4.75 15.10 -7.82
N PRO A 209 4.91 16.40 -7.54
CA PRO A 209 6.22 17.03 -7.57
C PRO A 209 7.15 16.29 -6.60
N HIS A 210 8.35 15.95 -7.06
CA HIS A 210 9.39 15.44 -6.19
C HIS A 210 9.82 16.55 -5.24
N SER A 211 9.72 16.32 -3.94
CA SER A 211 10.11 17.28 -2.93
C SER A 211 11.01 16.59 -1.90
N ASN A 212 12.11 17.23 -1.60
CA ASN A 212 12.98 16.88 -0.47
C ASN A 212 12.58 17.60 0.83
N HIS A 213 11.51 18.40 0.79
CA HIS A 213 11.03 19.11 1.96
C HIS A 213 10.25 18.17 2.86
N THR A 214 10.76 17.94 4.05
CA THR A 214 10.06 17.30 5.15
C THR A 214 9.34 18.37 5.96
N TYR A 215 8.05 18.18 6.19
CA TYR A 215 7.32 18.93 7.19
C TYR A 215 7.27 18.15 8.52
N GLN A 216 7.04 18.84 9.61
CA GLN A 216 6.97 18.21 10.92
C GLN A 216 5.90 17.09 10.93
N GLN A 217 6.25 15.94 11.48
CA GLN A 217 5.42 14.73 11.48
C GLN A 217 5.04 14.22 10.07
N ALA A 218 5.90 14.45 9.07
CA ALA A 218 5.72 13.85 7.75
C ALA A 218 5.65 12.32 7.86
N PRO A 219 4.85 11.63 7.00
CA PRO A 219 4.75 10.17 7.01
C PRO A 219 6.09 9.45 6.83
N TYR A 220 7.02 10.08 6.15
CA TYR A 220 8.38 9.62 5.93
C TYR A 220 9.34 10.79 6.11
N GLN A 221 10.44 10.55 6.82
CA GLN A 221 11.48 11.55 7.07
C GLN A 221 12.84 10.87 6.85
N ASP A 222 13.65 11.43 5.95
CA ASP A 222 15.00 10.94 5.69
C ASP A 222 15.85 11.11 6.94
N ILE A 223 16.65 10.09 7.27
CA ILE A 223 17.65 10.13 8.32
C ILE A 223 18.93 9.48 7.83
N GLU A 224 20.06 9.86 8.46
CA GLU A 224 21.33 9.22 8.21
C GLU A 224 21.50 7.93 9.05
N TYR A 225 22.48 7.11 8.68
CA TYR A 225 22.74 5.84 9.37
C TYR A 225 23.01 6.01 10.86
N GLU A 226 23.79 7.02 11.23
CA GLU A 226 24.11 7.33 12.63
C GLU A 226 22.84 7.67 13.43
N GLU A 227 21.95 8.45 12.84
CA GLU A 227 20.67 8.81 13.45
C GLU A 227 19.75 7.57 13.57
N TYR A 228 19.72 6.70 12.56
CA TYR A 228 19.01 5.42 12.63
C TYR A 228 19.51 4.55 13.80
N LEU A 229 20.82 4.47 14.02
CA LEU A 229 21.39 3.74 15.15
C LEU A 229 21.00 4.36 16.49
N GLU A 230 21.05 5.70 16.60
CA GLU A 230 20.61 6.41 17.82
C GLU A 230 19.14 6.17 18.13
N TRP A 231 18.28 6.22 17.12
CA TRP A 231 16.86 5.91 17.25
C TRP A 231 16.63 4.49 17.77
N ASN A 232 17.30 3.51 17.18
CA ASN A 232 17.19 2.12 17.61
C ASN A 232 17.72 1.90 19.03
N MET A 233 18.84 2.50 19.41
CA MET A 233 19.37 2.41 20.77
C MET A 233 18.44 3.05 21.80
N ARG A 234 17.82 4.16 21.45
CA ARG A 234 16.99 4.94 22.37
C ARG A 234 15.53 4.45 22.45
N TYR A 235 14.96 4.05 21.33
CA TYR A 235 13.54 3.77 21.17
C TYR A 235 13.25 2.39 20.53
N GLY A 236 14.26 1.70 20.03
CA GLY A 236 14.12 0.37 19.40
C GLY A 236 13.69 -0.68 20.42
N ARG A 237 12.41 -0.88 20.58
CA ARG A 237 11.86 -1.95 21.41
C ARG A 237 11.50 -3.13 20.54
N THR A 238 12.23 -4.21 20.71
CA THR A 238 12.01 -5.47 19.99
C THR A 238 11.08 -6.45 20.72
N ASN A 239 10.82 -6.19 22.01
CA ASN A 239 10.03 -7.10 22.87
C ASN A 239 8.75 -6.41 23.37
N ILE A 240 7.78 -6.27 22.46
CA ILE A 240 6.43 -5.87 22.84
C ILE A 240 5.68 -7.13 23.29
N ASP A 241 5.12 -7.08 24.49
CA ASP A 241 4.28 -8.18 24.99
C ASP A 241 2.85 -8.04 24.46
N TRP A 242 2.63 -8.55 23.25
CA TRP A 242 1.33 -8.50 22.58
C TRP A 242 0.20 -9.21 23.34
N THR A 243 0.53 -10.09 24.30
CA THR A 243 -0.51 -10.76 25.11
C THR A 243 -1.29 -9.79 25.99
N LYS A 244 -0.67 -8.66 26.36
CA LYS A 244 -1.32 -7.60 27.14
C LYS A 244 -2.31 -6.76 26.32
N MET A 245 -2.31 -6.86 25.00
CA MET A 245 -3.26 -6.13 24.15
C MET A 245 -4.72 -6.39 24.57
N THR A 246 -5.03 -7.63 24.97
CA THR A 246 -6.37 -8.01 25.45
C THR A 246 -6.84 -7.26 26.70
N GLU A 247 -5.92 -6.67 27.48
CA GLU A 247 -6.26 -5.86 28.64
C GLU A 247 -6.82 -4.48 28.25
N PHE A 248 -6.51 -4.03 27.03
CA PHE A 248 -6.96 -2.76 26.46
C PHE A 248 -8.22 -2.91 25.61
N GLU A 249 -8.49 -4.09 25.07
CA GLU A 249 -9.67 -4.40 24.22
C GLU A 249 -10.91 -4.76 25.05
N LYS A 250 -11.21 -4.00 26.10
CA LYS A 250 -12.36 -4.28 26.99
C LYS A 250 -13.70 -3.82 26.43
N GLU A 251 -13.69 -2.76 25.66
CA GLU A 251 -14.86 -2.13 25.05
C GLU A 251 -14.53 -1.70 23.63
N ASP A 252 -15.49 -1.85 22.71
CA ASP A 252 -15.36 -1.31 21.37
C ASP A 252 -15.62 0.21 21.39
N ASN A 253 -14.57 0.97 21.63
CA ASN A 253 -14.59 2.44 21.58
C ASN A 253 -14.27 3.00 20.20
N THR A 254 -14.12 2.14 19.18
CA THR A 254 -13.82 2.52 17.80
C THR A 254 -15.05 2.99 17.04
N THR A 255 -16.09 3.49 17.73
CA THR A 255 -17.23 4.12 17.09
C THR A 255 -16.76 5.32 16.26
N GLY A 256 -16.28 5.04 15.05
CA GLY A 256 -15.80 6.07 14.14
C GLY A 256 -14.35 5.99 13.73
N SER A 257 -13.56 4.98 14.08
CA SER A 257 -12.30 4.72 13.37
C SER A 257 -12.58 4.27 11.93
N ARG A 258 -13.40 5.04 11.27
CA ARG A 258 -13.56 5.12 9.81
C ARG A 258 -12.37 5.86 9.23
N GLU A 259 -11.21 5.62 9.78
CA GLU A 259 -9.99 6.14 9.18
C GLU A 259 -9.67 5.32 7.94
N LEU A 260 -9.97 5.91 6.96
CA LEU A 260 -9.51 6.00 5.60
C LEU A 260 -8.08 5.51 5.46
N ALA A 261 -7.94 4.33 4.89
CA ALA A 261 -6.69 3.81 4.40
C ALA A 261 -6.11 4.62 3.22
N CYS A 262 -6.49 5.89 3.09
CA CYS A 262 -6.00 6.81 2.06
C CYS A 262 -4.99 7.77 2.68
N THR A 263 -3.72 7.47 2.54
CA THR A 263 -2.60 8.30 3.02
C THR A 263 -2.24 9.48 2.11
N ALA A 264 -3.00 9.75 1.07
CA ALA A 264 -2.74 10.88 0.18
C ALA A 264 -4.06 11.51 -0.27
N GLY A 265 -4.50 12.51 0.45
CA GLY A 265 -5.62 13.33 0.03
C GLY A 265 -6.88 13.12 0.87
N VAL A 266 -7.48 14.20 1.18
CA VAL A 266 -8.69 14.37 1.98
C VAL A 266 -9.80 13.47 1.45
N CYS A 267 -10.14 12.43 2.18
CA CYS A 267 -11.44 11.79 2.08
C CYS A 267 -12.18 12.11 3.37
N GLU A 268 -13.02 13.09 3.37
CA GLU A 268 -14.02 13.28 4.42
C GLU A 268 -15.16 12.28 4.20
N VAL A 269 -15.32 11.36 5.13
CA VAL A 269 -16.56 10.60 5.24
C VAL A 269 -17.54 11.48 6.01
N VAL A 270 -18.48 12.05 5.31
CA VAL A 270 -19.61 12.74 5.93
C VAL A 270 -20.47 11.68 6.61
N ASP A 271 -20.66 11.82 7.90
CA ASP A 271 -21.56 10.97 8.67
C ASP A 271 -23.00 11.23 8.25
N LEU A 272 -23.58 10.31 7.48
CA LEU A 272 -24.98 10.39 7.03
C LEU A 272 -25.98 9.88 8.09
N SER A 273 -25.53 9.63 9.32
CA SER A 273 -26.39 9.15 10.41
C SER A 273 -26.99 10.26 11.30
N ALA A 274 -26.78 11.54 10.96
CA ALA A 274 -27.41 12.68 11.61
C ALA A 274 -28.50 13.25 10.70
N GLY A 275 -29.65 12.55 10.63
CA GLY A 275 -30.85 12.99 9.96
C GLY A 275 -32.05 12.22 10.46
#